data_51f6d05c281c0b6dbf2fc5e3f58a285c
#
_entry.id   51f6d05c281c0b6dbf2fc5e3f58a285c
#
_cell.length_a   1.000
_cell.length_b   1.000
_cell.length_c   1.000
_cell.angle_alpha   90.00
_cell.angle_beta   90.00
_cell.angle_gamma   90.00
#
_symmetry.space_group_name_H-M   'P 1'
#
loop_
_entity.id
_entity.type
_entity.pdbx_description
1 polymer ?
#
loop_
_entity_poly.entity_id
_entity_poly.type
_entity_poly.pdbx_seq_one_letter_code
_entity_poly.pdbx_strand_id
1 'polypeptide(L)'
;MIEIAIDYEGKLRCSATHGPSGKVLSTDAPVDNNGLGEAFSPTDLVATALGTCMATVMGIVAERKEISLKGMKVSVGKHMSEDAPRRISRL
;
A
#
# COMPACT_ATOMS: atom_id res chain seq x y z
N MET A 1 7.75 5.38 18.60
CA MET A 1 8.14 5.16 17.18
C MET A 1 7.80 3.75 16.78
N ILE A 2 7.25 3.58 15.59
CA ILE A 2 6.98 2.25 15.01
C ILE A 2 8.14 1.90 14.08
N GLU A 3 8.76 0.74 14.30
CA GLU A 3 9.81 0.24 13.41
C GLU A 3 9.26 -0.79 12.44
N ILE A 4 9.69 -0.69 11.21
CA ILE A 4 9.40 -1.65 10.16
C ILE A 4 10.74 -2.12 9.62
N ALA A 5 11.02 -3.42 9.74
CA ALA A 5 12.25 -4.01 9.24
C ALA A 5 12.01 -4.52 7.82
N ILE A 6 12.93 -4.21 6.91
CA ILE A 6 12.80 -4.58 5.51
C ILE A 6 14.04 -5.37 5.10
N ASP A 7 13.82 -6.54 4.50
CA ASP A 7 14.86 -7.36 3.92
C ASP A 7 14.70 -7.40 2.40
N TYR A 8 15.76 -7.06 1.68
CA TYR A 8 15.79 -7.26 0.23
C TYR A 8 16.17 -8.72 -0.05
N GLU A 9 15.29 -9.45 -0.70
CA GLU A 9 15.45 -10.89 -0.94
C GLU A 9 16.09 -11.22 -2.29
N GLY A 10 16.44 -10.23 -3.07
CA GLY A 10 16.88 -10.40 -4.44
C GLY A 10 15.70 -10.50 -5.41
N LYS A 11 15.99 -10.49 -6.68
CA LYS A 11 14.98 -10.57 -7.76
C LYS A 11 13.87 -9.52 -7.66
N LEU A 12 14.24 -8.32 -7.15
CA LEU A 12 13.35 -7.18 -7.01
C LEU A 12 12.20 -7.42 -6.02
N ARG A 13 12.44 -8.27 -5.01
CA ARG A 13 11.48 -8.59 -3.95
C ARG A 13 11.99 -8.18 -2.60
N CYS A 14 11.09 -7.72 -1.77
CA CYS A 14 11.37 -7.41 -0.38
C CYS A 14 10.35 -8.08 0.54
N SER A 15 10.74 -8.33 1.78
CA SER A 15 9.80 -8.60 2.84
C SER A 15 9.86 -7.46 3.86
N ALA A 16 8.72 -7.08 4.39
CA ALA A 16 8.62 -6.04 5.40
C ALA A 16 7.90 -6.58 6.63
N THR A 17 8.49 -6.39 7.79
CA THR A 17 7.95 -6.88 9.05
C THR A 17 7.52 -5.69 9.90
N HIS A 18 6.26 -5.68 10.30
CA HIS A 18 5.70 -4.70 11.22
C HIS A 18 6.17 -5.04 12.64
N GLY A 19 7.02 -4.20 13.22
CA GLY A 19 7.63 -4.47 14.53
C GLY A 19 6.62 -4.82 15.61
N PRO A 20 5.58 -3.98 15.86
CA PRO A 20 4.66 -4.24 16.96
C PRO A 20 3.84 -5.52 16.83
N SER A 21 3.40 -5.90 15.63
CA SER A 21 2.51 -7.07 15.45
C SER A 21 3.22 -8.31 14.94
N GLY A 22 4.43 -8.18 14.41
CA GLY A 22 5.13 -9.27 13.75
C GLY A 22 4.55 -9.66 12.39
N LYS A 23 3.54 -8.93 11.88
CA LYS A 23 2.97 -9.21 10.56
C LYS A 23 3.98 -8.90 9.46
N VAL A 24 4.00 -9.76 8.45
CA VAL A 24 4.93 -9.65 7.33
C VAL A 24 4.15 -9.47 6.04
N LEU A 25 4.62 -8.58 5.18
CA LEU A 25 4.15 -8.47 3.81
C LEU A 25 5.32 -8.57 2.84
N SER A 26 5.03 -9.01 1.63
CA SER A 26 6.03 -9.09 0.56
C SER A 26 5.70 -8.10 -0.54
N THR A 27 6.74 -7.53 -1.15
CA THR A 27 6.59 -6.67 -2.33
C THR A 27 7.27 -7.30 -3.53
N ASP A 28 6.84 -6.91 -4.71
CA ASP A 28 7.46 -7.29 -5.97
C ASP A 28 7.42 -6.10 -6.91
N ALA A 29 8.45 -5.95 -7.73
CA ALA A 29 8.43 -4.90 -8.74
C ALA A 29 7.31 -5.20 -9.77
N PRO A 30 6.67 -4.17 -10.33
CA PRO A 30 5.62 -4.38 -11.32
C PRO A 30 6.20 -4.88 -12.64
N VAL A 31 5.34 -5.50 -13.44
CA VAL A 31 5.73 -6.05 -14.74
C VAL A 31 6.33 -4.97 -15.66
N ASP A 32 5.80 -3.76 -15.62
CA ASP A 32 6.30 -2.63 -16.42
C ASP A 32 7.58 -2.00 -15.86
N ASN A 33 8.14 -2.58 -14.78
CA ASN A 33 9.40 -2.12 -14.18
C ASN A 33 10.27 -3.31 -13.75
N ASN A 34 10.42 -4.27 -14.65
CA ASN A 34 11.30 -5.44 -14.53
C ASN A 34 10.90 -6.50 -13.51
N GLY A 35 9.75 -6.38 -12.85
CA GLY A 35 9.27 -7.36 -11.89
C GLY A 35 8.30 -8.35 -12.50
N LEU A 36 7.84 -9.29 -11.68
CA LEU A 36 6.86 -10.30 -12.06
C LEU A 36 5.41 -9.89 -11.74
N GLY A 37 5.24 -8.85 -10.93
CA GLY A 37 3.91 -8.38 -10.55
C GLY A 37 3.12 -9.37 -9.70
N GLU A 38 3.79 -10.22 -8.96
CA GLU A 38 3.14 -11.27 -8.16
C GLU A 38 2.68 -10.80 -6.79
N ALA A 39 3.00 -9.58 -6.42
CA ALA A 39 2.58 -8.96 -5.16
C ALA A 39 2.45 -7.45 -5.37
N PHE A 40 2.03 -6.74 -4.32
CA PHE A 40 2.00 -5.28 -4.35
C PHE A 40 3.40 -4.73 -4.62
N SER A 41 3.52 -3.79 -5.54
CA SER A 41 4.75 -3.02 -5.67
C SER A 41 4.83 -1.99 -4.53
N PRO A 42 6.02 -1.41 -4.26
CA PRO A 42 6.12 -0.34 -3.27
C PRO A 42 5.17 0.84 -3.54
N THR A 43 4.99 1.23 -4.80
CA THR A 43 4.07 2.32 -5.16
C THR A 43 2.59 1.89 -5.03
N ASP A 44 2.28 0.62 -5.24
CA ASP A 44 0.95 0.08 -4.94
C ASP A 44 0.63 0.22 -3.45
N LEU A 45 1.62 0.01 -2.60
CA LEU A 45 1.44 0.17 -1.15
C LEU A 45 1.17 1.62 -0.77
N VAL A 46 1.75 2.59 -1.47
CA VAL A 46 1.44 4.02 -1.25
C VAL A 46 -0.03 4.27 -1.57
N ALA A 47 -0.51 3.78 -2.71
CA ALA A 47 -1.92 3.89 -3.10
C ALA A 47 -2.83 3.20 -2.08
N THR A 48 -2.46 2.00 -1.63
CA THR A 48 -3.20 1.24 -0.62
C THR A 48 -3.28 2.01 0.69
N ALA A 49 -2.15 2.61 1.11
CA ALA A 49 -2.10 3.42 2.33
C ALA A 49 -3.08 4.59 2.26
N LEU A 50 -3.17 5.26 1.14
CA LEU A 50 -4.11 6.36 0.95
C LEU A 50 -5.56 5.87 1.12
N GLY A 51 -5.95 4.83 0.41
CA GLY A 51 -7.33 4.32 0.44
C GLY A 51 -7.72 3.78 1.81
N THR A 52 -6.83 2.99 2.43
CA THR A 52 -7.11 2.42 3.75
C THR A 52 -7.13 3.48 4.84
N CYS A 53 -6.29 4.49 4.75
CA CYS A 53 -6.29 5.62 5.68
C CYS A 53 -7.60 6.37 5.62
N MET A 54 -8.07 6.71 4.42
CA MET A 54 -9.35 7.41 4.23
C MET A 54 -10.51 6.58 4.78
N ALA A 55 -10.56 5.29 4.46
CA ALA A 55 -11.61 4.39 4.95
C ALA A 55 -11.61 4.31 6.47
N THR A 56 -10.41 4.20 7.08
CA THR A 56 -10.27 4.12 8.53
C THR A 56 -10.74 5.40 9.22
N VAL A 57 -10.35 6.56 8.71
CA VAL A 57 -10.80 7.85 9.27
C VAL A 57 -12.31 8.00 9.15
N MET A 58 -12.89 7.65 8.00
CA MET A 58 -14.33 7.65 7.83
C MET A 58 -15.02 6.71 8.83
N GLY A 59 -14.44 5.53 9.04
CA GLY A 59 -14.94 4.55 10.01
C GLY A 59 -14.94 5.09 11.45
N ILE A 60 -13.88 5.79 11.84
CA ILE A 60 -13.78 6.41 13.16
C ILE A 60 -14.91 7.43 13.36
N VAL A 61 -15.14 8.29 12.38
CA VAL A 61 -16.22 9.29 12.44
C VAL A 61 -17.58 8.63 12.48
N ALA A 62 -17.79 7.59 11.65
CA ALA A 62 -19.06 6.87 11.60
C ALA A 62 -19.38 6.18 12.93
N GLU A 63 -18.39 5.56 13.58
CA GLU A 63 -18.59 4.93 14.90
C GLU A 63 -19.04 5.93 15.96
N ARG A 64 -18.47 7.14 15.94
CA ARG A 64 -18.89 8.22 16.86
C ARG A 64 -20.33 8.63 16.65
N LYS A 65 -20.85 8.44 15.45
CA LYS A 65 -22.24 8.78 15.06
C LYS A 65 -23.16 7.57 15.07
N GLU A 66 -22.66 6.41 15.53
CA GLU A 66 -23.39 5.16 15.55
C GLU A 66 -23.89 4.72 14.16
N ILE A 67 -23.09 5.01 13.13
CA ILE A 67 -23.33 4.60 11.75
C ILE A 67 -22.37 3.47 11.40
N SER A 68 -22.87 2.38 10.83
CA SER A 68 -22.03 1.28 10.36
C SER A 68 -21.63 1.52 8.89
N LEU A 69 -20.33 1.46 8.63
CA LEU A 69 -19.79 1.47 7.26
C LEU A 69 -19.31 0.08 6.83
N LYS A 70 -19.67 -0.96 7.59
CA LYS A 70 -19.26 -2.32 7.26
C LYS A 70 -19.67 -2.68 5.83
N GLY A 71 -18.73 -3.16 5.04
CA GLY A 71 -18.96 -3.48 3.64
C GLY A 71 -18.68 -2.34 2.65
N MET A 72 -18.32 -1.14 3.16
CA MET A 72 -17.88 -0.04 2.30
C MET A 72 -16.68 -0.49 1.47
N LYS A 73 -16.67 -0.12 0.20
CA LYS A 73 -15.58 -0.44 -0.72
C LYS A 73 -14.87 0.83 -1.15
N VAL A 74 -13.56 0.74 -1.29
CA VAL A 74 -12.71 1.83 -1.77
C VAL A 74 -11.86 1.30 -2.92
N SER A 75 -11.79 2.05 -4.00
CA SER A 75 -10.91 1.76 -5.13
C SER A 75 -9.96 2.93 -5.32
N VAL A 76 -8.69 2.63 -5.52
CA VAL A 76 -7.66 3.65 -5.77
C VAL A 76 -6.98 3.34 -7.09
N GLY A 77 -7.02 4.30 -8.02
CA GLY A 77 -6.25 4.20 -9.26
C GLY A 77 -4.88 4.83 -9.07
N LYS A 78 -3.84 4.08 -9.40
CA LYS A 78 -2.46 4.58 -9.34
C LYS A 78 -1.98 4.88 -10.75
N HIS A 79 -1.53 6.12 -10.97
CA HIS A 79 -0.98 6.57 -12.25
C HIS A 79 0.50 6.91 -12.07
N MET A 80 1.35 6.25 -12.85
CA MET A 80 2.78 6.54 -12.86
C MET A 80 3.09 7.60 -13.92
N SER A 81 4.18 8.35 -13.71
CA SER A 81 4.64 9.32 -14.69
C SER A 81 5.10 8.63 -15.99
N GLU A 82 4.93 9.33 -17.11
CA GLU A 82 5.44 8.85 -18.41
C GLU A 82 6.88 9.32 -18.67
N ASP A 83 7.31 10.37 -17.96
CA ASP A 83 8.65 10.94 -18.05
C ASP A 83 9.54 10.49 -16.88
N ALA A 84 10.83 10.73 -17.02
CA ALA A 84 11.79 10.45 -15.94
C ALA A 84 11.92 11.67 -15.01
N PRO A 85 12.18 11.44 -13.70
CA PRO A 85 12.29 10.13 -13.04
C PRO A 85 10.92 9.49 -12.83
N ARG A 86 10.87 8.15 -12.85
CA ARG A 86 9.63 7.39 -12.61
C ARG A 86 9.08 7.72 -11.22
N ARG A 87 7.84 8.11 -11.17
CA ARG A 87 7.17 8.52 -9.94
C ARG A 87 5.66 8.36 -10.05
N ILE A 88 4.98 8.34 -8.90
CA ILE A 88 3.51 8.40 -8.90
C ILE A 88 3.13 9.82 -9.36
N SER A 89 2.35 9.91 -10.43
CA SER A 89 1.87 11.19 -10.94
C SER A 89 0.50 11.56 -10.38
N ARG A 90 -0.31 10.54 -10.04
CA ARG A 90 -1.66 10.75 -9.53
C ARG A 90 -2.18 9.50 -8.83
N LEU A 91 -2.93 9.73 -7.79
CA LEU A 91 -3.74 8.72 -7.10
C LEU A 91 -5.19 9.14 -7.09
#